data_91702befa372985f4281652fed38c15b
#
_entry.id   91702befa372985f4281652fed38c15b
#
_cell.length_a   1.000
_cell.length_b   1.000
_cell.length_c   1.000
_cell.angle_alpha   90.00
_cell.angle_beta   90.00
_cell.angle_gamma   90.00
#
_symmetry.space_group_name_H-M   'P 1'
#
loop_
_entity.id
_entity.type
_entity.pdbx_description
1 polymer ?
#
loop_
_entity_poly.entity_id
_entity_poly.type
_entity_poly.pdbx_seq_one_letter_code
_entity_poly.pdbx_strand_id
1 'polypeptide(L)'
;MSALENAKNMSVEDILAKTAASGLLEFGVERSVVTEKWNQVNAEREFQTNPIRVVAGLNNADIAGVQLEVLKADPKKVMEGMAIAALAVNAEEMYLYLPEKEVEYAKGLETEAAGYGIRIQTGIVNRTASRGGAFHHILTMAALADIFVDMK
;
A
#
# COMPACT_ATOMS: atom_id res chain seq x y z
N MET A 1 -12.85 16.04 1.48
CA MET A 1 -12.94 14.59 1.23
C MET A 1 -11.60 13.93 1.57
N SER A 2 -11.64 12.69 2.00
CA SER A 2 -10.39 11.95 2.26
C SER A 2 -9.69 11.59 0.97
N ALA A 3 -8.40 11.23 1.09
CA ALA A 3 -7.62 10.78 -0.07
C ALA A 3 -8.31 9.62 -0.79
N LEU A 4 -8.78 8.64 -0.02
CA LEU A 4 -9.46 7.47 -0.60
C LEU A 4 -10.76 7.85 -1.30
N GLU A 5 -11.56 8.73 -0.71
CA GLU A 5 -12.80 9.19 -1.35
C GLU A 5 -12.50 9.89 -2.67
N ASN A 6 -11.47 10.73 -2.71
CA ASN A 6 -11.03 11.38 -3.94
C ASN A 6 -10.67 10.36 -5.00
N ALA A 7 -9.87 9.35 -4.62
CA ALA A 7 -9.44 8.32 -5.57
C ALA A 7 -10.61 7.46 -6.06
N LYS A 8 -11.57 7.15 -5.20
CA LYS A 8 -12.74 6.36 -5.61
C LYS A 8 -13.60 7.05 -6.66
N ASN A 9 -13.52 8.38 -6.74
CA ASN A 9 -14.24 9.16 -7.75
C ASN A 9 -13.47 9.28 -9.07
N MET A 10 -12.31 8.63 -9.19
CA MET A 10 -11.46 8.68 -10.38
C MET A 10 -11.47 7.32 -11.08
N SER A 11 -11.20 7.34 -12.39
CA SER A 11 -10.94 6.11 -13.13
C SER A 11 -9.56 5.55 -12.73
N VAL A 12 -9.33 4.28 -13.02
CA VAL A 12 -8.00 3.66 -12.80
C VAL A 12 -6.95 4.41 -13.59
N GLU A 13 -7.24 4.77 -14.84
CA GLU A 13 -6.32 5.52 -15.69
C GLU A 13 -5.95 6.86 -15.07
N ASP A 14 -6.90 7.57 -14.47
CA ASP A 14 -6.65 8.85 -13.81
C ASP A 14 -5.82 8.69 -12.55
N ILE A 15 -6.05 7.63 -11.77
CA ILE A 15 -5.23 7.32 -10.60
C ILE A 15 -3.78 7.07 -11.03
N LEU A 16 -3.59 6.26 -12.07
CA LEU A 16 -2.26 5.98 -12.61
C LEU A 16 -1.58 7.23 -13.12
N ALA A 17 -2.31 8.06 -13.88
CA ALA A 17 -1.75 9.29 -14.43
C ALA A 17 -1.35 10.28 -13.35
N LYS A 18 -2.20 10.46 -12.32
CA LYS A 18 -1.91 11.38 -11.22
C LYS A 18 -0.69 10.93 -10.42
N THR A 19 -0.60 9.64 -10.15
CA THR A 19 0.53 9.07 -9.42
C THR A 19 1.81 9.18 -10.23
N ALA A 20 1.75 8.89 -11.54
CA ALA A 20 2.91 9.03 -12.42
C ALA A 20 3.40 10.48 -12.48
N ALA A 21 2.48 11.44 -12.56
CA ALA A 21 2.82 12.86 -12.61
C ALA A 21 3.52 13.34 -11.35
N SER A 22 3.22 12.73 -10.20
CA SER A 22 3.86 13.06 -8.92
C SER A 22 5.31 12.58 -8.84
N GLY A 23 5.69 11.60 -9.66
CA GLY A 23 7.02 11.01 -9.64
C GLY A 23 7.25 10.09 -8.44
N LEU A 24 6.20 9.59 -7.81
CA LEU A 24 6.33 8.76 -6.60
C LEU A 24 7.22 7.54 -6.83
N LEU A 25 8.24 7.42 -5.98
CA LEU A 25 9.14 6.28 -5.97
C LEU A 25 8.87 5.40 -4.76
N GLU A 26 9.14 4.12 -4.91
CA GLU A 26 9.08 3.18 -3.79
C GLU A 26 10.18 3.53 -2.78
N PHE A 27 9.82 3.58 -1.51
CA PHE A 27 10.81 3.72 -0.45
C PHE A 27 11.69 2.47 -0.40
N GLY A 28 12.95 2.62 0.00
CA GLY A 28 13.87 1.50 0.13
C GLY A 28 15.05 1.62 -0.82
N VAL A 29 15.81 0.54 -0.95
CA VAL A 29 17.08 0.56 -1.67
C VAL A 29 16.90 0.75 -3.17
N GLU A 30 15.92 0.10 -3.77
CA GLU A 30 15.75 0.09 -5.22
C GLU A 30 15.06 1.33 -5.79
N ARG A 31 14.27 2.02 -5.00
CA ARG A 31 13.55 3.23 -5.40
C ARG A 31 12.87 3.15 -6.77
N SER A 32 12.22 2.03 -7.03
CA SER A 32 11.50 1.84 -8.29
C SER A 32 10.31 2.80 -8.42
N VAL A 33 9.94 3.13 -9.65
CA VAL A 33 8.78 3.96 -9.93
C VAL A 33 7.50 3.17 -9.61
N VAL A 34 6.65 3.71 -8.73
CA VAL A 34 5.46 3.00 -8.26
C VAL A 34 4.51 2.64 -9.41
N THR A 35 4.26 3.58 -10.32
CA THR A 35 3.34 3.31 -11.44
C THR A 35 3.86 2.27 -12.41
N GLU A 36 5.17 2.12 -12.56
CA GLU A 36 5.74 1.04 -13.38
C GLU A 36 5.41 -0.32 -12.77
N LYS A 37 5.52 -0.42 -11.44
CA LYS A 37 5.14 -1.64 -10.72
C LYS A 37 3.67 -1.99 -10.96
N TRP A 38 2.79 -1.00 -10.85
CA TRP A 38 1.36 -1.20 -11.07
C TRP A 38 1.03 -1.58 -12.52
N ASN A 39 1.70 -0.93 -13.47
CA ASN A 39 1.51 -1.26 -14.89
C ASN A 39 1.91 -2.70 -15.18
N GLN A 40 2.99 -3.18 -14.55
CA GLN A 40 3.41 -4.57 -14.70
C GLN A 40 2.36 -5.52 -14.13
N VAL A 41 1.82 -5.23 -12.94
CA VAL A 41 0.76 -6.06 -12.35
C VAL A 41 -0.44 -6.13 -13.29
N ASN A 42 -0.86 -4.98 -13.83
CA ASN A 42 -2.01 -4.92 -14.72
C ASN A 42 -1.76 -5.64 -16.04
N ALA A 43 -0.54 -5.55 -16.58
CA ALA A 43 -0.16 -6.23 -17.83
C ALA A 43 -0.12 -7.74 -17.68
N GLU A 44 0.24 -8.24 -16.50
CA GLU A 44 0.38 -9.67 -16.25
C GLU A 44 -0.88 -10.33 -15.67
N ARG A 45 -1.93 -9.55 -15.45
CA ARG A 45 -3.16 -10.01 -14.79
C ARG A 45 -3.72 -11.29 -15.39
N GLU A 46 -3.75 -11.38 -16.71
CA GLU A 46 -4.31 -12.54 -17.42
C GLU A 46 -3.57 -13.84 -17.13
N PHE A 47 -2.32 -13.74 -16.72
CA PHE A 47 -1.46 -14.90 -16.49
C PHE A 47 -1.42 -15.33 -15.03
N GLN A 48 -2.15 -14.60 -14.15
CA GLN A 48 -2.15 -14.90 -12.74
C GLN A 48 -3.27 -15.86 -12.36
N THR A 49 -2.91 -16.89 -11.60
CA THR A 49 -3.88 -17.84 -11.07
C THR A 49 -4.25 -17.53 -9.64
N ASN A 50 -3.43 -16.72 -8.96
CA ASN A 50 -3.65 -16.30 -7.57
C ASN A 50 -4.37 -14.95 -7.52
N PRO A 51 -5.10 -14.66 -6.43
CA PRO A 51 -5.68 -13.32 -6.25
C PRO A 51 -4.60 -12.25 -6.29
N ILE A 52 -4.90 -11.10 -6.88
CA ILE A 52 -3.98 -9.97 -6.87
C ILE A 52 -4.05 -9.31 -5.50
N ARG A 53 -2.89 -9.11 -4.89
CA ARG A 53 -2.76 -8.59 -3.53
C ARG A 53 -1.93 -7.32 -3.51
N VAL A 54 -2.33 -6.39 -2.64
CA VAL A 54 -1.46 -5.29 -2.23
C VAL A 54 -0.96 -5.62 -0.83
N VAL A 55 0.36 -5.64 -0.67
CA VAL A 55 1.01 -5.96 0.59
C VAL A 55 1.87 -4.77 0.99
N ALA A 56 1.69 -4.30 2.21
CA ALA A 56 2.53 -3.24 2.76
C ALA A 56 3.25 -3.75 4.00
N GLY A 57 4.45 -3.26 4.23
CA GLY A 57 5.24 -3.67 5.39
C GLY A 57 6.54 -2.91 5.49
N LEU A 58 7.38 -3.33 6.43
CA LEU A 58 8.66 -2.68 6.68
C LEU A 58 9.81 -3.30 5.90
N ASN A 59 9.69 -4.58 5.58
CA ASN A 59 10.81 -5.35 5.04
C ASN A 59 12.03 -5.12 5.95
N ASN A 60 13.24 -5.14 5.42
CA ASN A 60 14.45 -4.87 6.21
C ASN A 60 14.91 -3.41 6.09
N ALA A 61 14.04 -2.53 5.59
CA ALA A 61 14.40 -1.15 5.28
C ALA A 61 14.16 -0.17 6.43
N ASP A 62 13.56 -0.60 7.54
CA ASP A 62 13.18 0.32 8.63
C ASP A 62 14.24 0.37 9.74
N ILE A 63 15.46 0.75 9.36
CA ILE A 63 16.62 0.71 10.26
C ILE A 63 16.42 1.54 11.53
N ALA A 64 15.83 2.72 11.42
CA ALA A 64 15.65 3.63 12.54
C ALA A 64 14.21 3.65 13.08
N GLY A 65 13.37 2.72 12.67
CA GLY A 65 11.98 2.68 13.10
C GLY A 65 11.11 3.78 12.52
N VAL A 66 11.57 4.49 11.51
CA VAL A 66 10.87 5.65 10.95
C VAL A 66 9.52 5.27 10.34
N GLN A 67 9.48 4.18 9.59
CA GLN A 67 8.23 3.73 8.96
C GLN A 67 7.18 3.35 10.00
N LEU A 68 7.60 2.67 11.06
CA LEU A 68 6.70 2.27 12.13
C LEU A 68 6.15 3.50 12.86
N GLU A 69 6.99 4.51 13.10
CA GLU A 69 6.56 5.76 13.70
C GLU A 69 5.54 6.49 12.84
N VAL A 70 5.74 6.52 11.52
CA VAL A 70 4.79 7.13 10.58
C VAL A 70 3.45 6.41 10.64
N LEU A 71 3.47 5.08 10.66
CA LEU A 71 2.25 4.29 10.78
C LEU A 71 1.52 4.61 12.10
N LYS A 72 2.23 4.62 13.22
CA LYS A 72 1.62 4.87 14.53
C LYS A 72 1.08 6.30 14.65
N ALA A 73 1.73 7.26 14.00
CA ALA A 73 1.28 8.65 14.03
C ALA A 73 -0.02 8.85 13.23
N ASP A 74 -0.16 8.16 12.12
CA ASP A 74 -1.35 8.30 11.27
C ASP A 74 -1.62 7.01 10.49
N PRO A 75 -2.16 5.99 11.17
CA PRO A 75 -2.44 4.72 10.50
C PRO A 75 -3.48 4.84 9.39
N LYS A 76 -4.41 5.77 9.53
CA LYS A 76 -5.44 6.00 8.51
C LYS A 76 -4.82 6.39 7.18
N LYS A 77 -3.82 7.27 7.19
CA LYS A 77 -3.13 7.71 5.98
C LYS A 77 -2.49 6.51 5.24
N VAL A 78 -1.82 5.63 5.97
CA VAL A 78 -1.20 4.43 5.40
C VAL A 78 -2.27 3.51 4.80
N MET A 79 -3.36 3.29 5.52
CA MET A 79 -4.44 2.42 5.05
C MET A 79 -5.15 3.00 3.83
N GLU A 80 -5.33 4.31 3.78
CA GLU A 80 -5.90 4.96 2.59
C GLU A 80 -4.96 4.80 1.38
N GLY A 81 -3.65 4.96 1.59
CA GLY A 81 -2.67 4.73 0.52
C GLY A 81 -2.74 3.30 0.00
N MET A 82 -2.85 2.32 0.88
CA MET A 82 -3.00 0.92 0.48
C MET A 82 -4.28 0.72 -0.34
N ALA A 83 -5.38 1.30 0.08
CA ALA A 83 -6.64 1.19 -0.63
C ALA A 83 -6.57 1.84 -2.02
N ILE A 84 -5.86 2.97 -2.15
CA ILE A 84 -5.64 3.61 -3.45
C ILE A 84 -4.79 2.73 -4.35
N ALA A 85 -3.73 2.12 -3.82
CA ALA A 85 -2.92 1.16 -4.58
C ALA A 85 -3.78 -0.02 -5.04
N ALA A 86 -4.67 -0.51 -4.19
CA ALA A 86 -5.58 -1.59 -4.55
C ALA A 86 -6.53 -1.19 -5.69
N LEU A 87 -7.01 0.06 -5.71
CA LEU A 87 -7.81 0.56 -6.83
C LEU A 87 -7.00 0.58 -8.12
N ALA A 88 -5.73 1.00 -8.04
CA ALA A 88 -4.87 1.12 -9.22
C ALA A 88 -4.60 -0.22 -9.89
N VAL A 89 -4.51 -1.31 -9.13
CA VAL A 89 -4.25 -2.65 -9.64
C VAL A 89 -5.47 -3.56 -9.56
N ASN A 90 -6.60 -3.03 -9.13
CA ASN A 90 -7.83 -3.80 -8.91
C ASN A 90 -7.54 -5.06 -8.07
N ALA A 91 -6.94 -4.86 -6.91
CA ALA A 91 -6.54 -5.94 -6.02
C ALA A 91 -7.75 -6.55 -5.32
N GLU A 92 -7.67 -7.86 -5.10
CA GLU A 92 -8.72 -8.60 -4.40
C GLU A 92 -8.48 -8.65 -2.90
N GLU A 93 -7.21 -8.55 -2.47
CA GLU A 93 -6.83 -8.66 -1.07
C GLU A 93 -5.76 -7.63 -0.71
N MET A 94 -5.79 -7.19 0.54
CA MET A 94 -4.78 -6.29 1.08
C MET A 94 -4.27 -6.81 2.42
N TYR A 95 -2.94 -6.77 2.60
CA TYR A 95 -2.29 -7.21 3.85
C TYR A 95 -1.31 -6.15 4.32
N LEU A 96 -1.35 -5.84 5.61
CA LEU A 96 -0.36 -4.99 6.26
C LEU A 96 0.44 -5.86 7.24
N TYR A 97 1.75 -5.95 7.02
CA TYR A 97 2.64 -6.77 7.84
C TYR A 97 3.39 -5.89 8.84
N LEU A 98 3.36 -6.30 10.09
CA LEU A 98 4.06 -5.63 11.19
C LEU A 98 5.04 -6.60 11.85
N PRO A 99 6.13 -6.09 12.48
CA PRO A 99 7.04 -6.97 13.21
C PRO A 99 6.32 -7.74 14.31
N GLU A 100 6.78 -8.95 14.63
CA GLU A 100 6.18 -9.76 15.68
C GLU A 100 6.12 -9.06 17.03
N LYS A 101 7.12 -8.25 17.35
CA LYS A 101 7.14 -7.48 18.60
C LYS A 101 6.01 -6.46 18.71
N GLU A 102 5.34 -6.16 17.60
CA GLU A 102 4.23 -5.19 17.55
C GLU A 102 2.86 -5.87 17.59
N VAL A 103 2.77 -7.09 18.11
CA VAL A 103 1.53 -7.85 18.09
C VAL A 103 0.38 -7.13 18.81
N GLU A 104 0.66 -6.42 19.89
CA GLU A 104 -0.39 -5.71 20.63
C GLU A 104 -0.91 -4.52 19.84
N TYR A 105 0.00 -3.77 19.20
CA TYR A 105 -0.38 -2.67 18.33
C TYR A 105 -1.19 -3.19 17.14
N ALA A 106 -0.77 -4.31 16.55
CA ALA A 106 -1.47 -4.93 15.43
C ALA A 106 -2.90 -5.29 15.80
N LYS A 107 -3.11 -5.87 16.99
CA LYS A 107 -4.45 -6.18 17.47
C LYS A 107 -5.32 -4.93 17.59
N GLY A 108 -4.74 -3.85 18.05
CA GLY A 108 -5.46 -2.58 18.18
C GLY A 108 -5.88 -1.97 16.85
N LEU A 109 -5.18 -2.31 15.76
CA LEU A 109 -5.51 -1.81 14.42
C LEU A 109 -6.53 -2.65 13.66
N GLU A 110 -6.77 -3.89 14.07
CA GLU A 110 -7.55 -4.85 13.28
C GLU A 110 -8.92 -4.34 12.86
N THR A 111 -9.65 -3.70 13.77
CA THR A 111 -11.00 -3.23 13.49
C THR A 111 -10.98 -2.10 12.45
N GLU A 112 -10.09 -1.13 12.61
CA GLU A 112 -9.95 -0.03 11.67
C GLU A 112 -9.50 -0.53 10.30
N ALA A 113 -8.51 -1.43 10.28
CA ALA A 113 -8.00 -2.01 9.05
C ALA A 113 -9.08 -2.79 8.30
N ALA A 114 -9.91 -3.54 9.03
CA ALA A 114 -11.01 -4.29 8.43
C ALA A 114 -12.00 -3.38 7.70
N GLY A 115 -12.19 -2.15 8.20
CA GLY A 115 -13.02 -1.16 7.53
C GLY A 115 -12.51 -0.77 6.14
N TYR A 116 -11.22 -0.95 5.87
CA TYR A 116 -10.63 -0.72 4.55
C TYR A 116 -10.43 -2.02 3.76
N GLY A 117 -10.81 -3.16 4.32
CA GLY A 117 -10.56 -4.46 3.69
C GLY A 117 -9.12 -4.94 3.86
N ILE A 118 -8.40 -4.40 4.82
CA ILE A 118 -6.99 -4.72 5.08
C ILE A 118 -6.90 -5.74 6.21
N ARG A 119 -6.11 -6.80 6.00
CA ARG A 119 -5.79 -7.79 7.03
C ARG A 119 -4.44 -7.48 7.63
N ILE A 120 -4.36 -7.49 8.96
CA ILE A 120 -3.10 -7.26 9.67
C ILE A 120 -2.43 -8.61 9.90
N GLN A 121 -1.14 -8.69 9.56
CA GLN A 121 -0.31 -9.87 9.81
C GLN A 121 0.91 -9.46 10.61
N THR A 122 1.41 -10.34 11.47
CA THR A 122 2.68 -10.10 12.16
C THR A 122 3.70 -11.10 11.65
N GLY A 123 4.95 -10.65 11.56
CA GLY A 123 6.05 -11.46 11.06
C GLY A 123 6.75 -10.83 9.86
N ILE A 124 7.61 -11.62 9.24
CA ILE A 124 8.40 -11.17 8.09
C ILE A 124 7.60 -11.34 6.80
N VAL A 125 7.58 -10.30 5.97
CA VAL A 125 6.99 -10.41 4.64
C VAL A 125 7.88 -11.30 3.78
N ASN A 126 7.32 -12.40 3.29
CA ASN A 126 8.06 -13.26 2.37
C ASN A 126 7.68 -12.93 0.92
N ARG A 127 8.50 -13.43 -0.02
CA ARG A 127 8.32 -13.14 -1.44
C ARG A 127 6.99 -13.63 -2.01
N THR A 128 6.38 -14.63 -1.40
CA THR A 128 5.12 -15.18 -1.90
C THR A 128 3.92 -14.37 -1.46
N ALA A 129 4.05 -13.53 -0.43
CA ALA A 129 2.93 -12.75 0.09
C ALA A 129 2.33 -11.80 -0.95
N SER A 130 3.17 -11.21 -1.81
CA SER A 130 2.73 -10.27 -2.85
C SER A 130 2.78 -10.85 -4.25
N ARG A 131 2.94 -12.18 -4.38
CA ARG A 131 3.05 -12.81 -5.69
C ARG A 131 1.83 -12.52 -6.55
N GLY A 132 2.09 -11.98 -7.74
CA GLY A 132 1.02 -11.57 -8.65
C GLY A 132 0.45 -10.19 -8.37
N GLY A 133 0.89 -9.54 -7.29
CA GLY A 133 0.44 -8.21 -6.91
C GLY A 133 1.60 -7.27 -6.66
N ALA A 134 1.44 -6.35 -5.71
CA ALA A 134 2.44 -5.32 -5.43
C ALA A 134 2.78 -5.28 -3.95
N PHE A 135 4.08 -5.22 -3.64
CA PHE A 135 4.58 -4.91 -2.31
C PHE A 135 4.98 -3.44 -2.26
N HIS A 136 4.60 -2.77 -1.18
CA HIS A 136 4.96 -1.38 -0.93
C HIS A 136 5.45 -1.20 0.50
N HIS A 137 6.39 -0.28 0.69
CA HIS A 137 6.78 0.13 2.02
C HIS A 137 5.70 1.04 2.64
N ILE A 138 5.62 1.03 3.96
CA ILE A 138 4.62 1.83 4.68
C ILE A 138 4.76 3.32 4.35
N LEU A 139 5.99 3.84 4.26
CA LEU A 139 6.21 5.23 3.86
C LEU A 139 5.68 5.54 2.47
N THR A 140 5.80 4.58 1.54
CA THR A 140 5.28 4.75 0.19
C THR A 140 3.76 4.92 0.22
N MET A 141 3.09 4.14 1.06
CA MET A 141 1.63 4.22 1.16
C MET A 141 1.18 5.55 1.76
N ALA A 142 1.88 6.05 2.78
CA ALA A 142 1.60 7.37 3.34
C ALA A 142 1.80 8.48 2.29
N ALA A 143 2.88 8.40 1.52
CA ALA A 143 3.16 9.37 0.46
C ALA A 143 2.11 9.31 -0.66
N LEU A 144 1.65 8.12 -1.01
CA LEU A 144 0.59 7.95 -2.01
C LEU A 144 -0.70 8.63 -1.56
N ALA A 145 -1.09 8.44 -0.32
CA ALA A 145 -2.28 9.11 0.21
C ALA A 145 -2.17 10.63 0.11
N ASP A 146 -0.99 11.18 0.41
CA ASP A 146 -0.78 12.64 0.34
C ASP A 146 -1.01 13.19 -1.07
N ILE A 147 -0.75 12.41 -2.11
CA ILE A 147 -0.97 12.85 -3.50
C ILE A 147 -2.46 13.13 -3.75
N PHE A 148 -3.35 12.41 -3.08
CA PHE A 148 -4.79 12.49 -3.30
C PHE A 148 -5.55 13.34 -2.29
N VAL A 149 -4.88 13.87 -1.27
CA VAL A 149 -5.54 14.64 -0.20
C VAL A 149 -6.08 15.97 -0.71
N ASP A 150 -5.29 16.73 -1.46
CA ASP A 150 -5.62 18.10 -1.88
C ASP A 150 -6.09 18.15 -3.33
N MET A 151 -7.15 17.43 -3.62
CA MET A 151 -7.74 17.48 -4.96
C MET A 151 -8.84 18.51 -5.01
N LYS A 152 -8.63 19.52 -5.87
CA LYS A 152 -9.64 20.54 -6.14
C LYS A 152 -10.22 20.32 -7.52
#